data_eeaa1e5c1e15d746af51436d6579540c
#
_entry.id   eeaa1e5c1e15d746af51436d6579540c
#
_cell.length_a   1.000
_cell.length_b   1.000
_cell.length_c   1.000
_cell.angle_alpha   90.00
_cell.angle_beta   90.00
_cell.angle_gamma   90.00
#
_symmetry.space_group_name_H-M   'P 1'
#
loop_
_entity.id
_entity.type
_entity.pdbx_description
1 polymer ?
#
loop_
_entity_poly.entity_id
_entity_poly.type
_entity_poly.pdbx_seq_one_letter_code
_entity_poly.pdbx_strand_id
1 'polypeptide(L)'
;MTAVDPTRTEPVIVPPESAVPVVSPAGERHVDADEARRVAEAARETQWRKPSFGKELFLGRFRLDLVHPHPRPDDAARARGEEFLGRLREFCRTRIDNAVIERDARIPDDVITGLKALGAFGMKIDTEYGGVGLTQVYYNKALMLVGSVNPAIGALLSAHQSIGVPQPIKMFGTPEQKREYLPRCARTDISAFLLTEPDVGSDPARLATTAVPTEDGKAYLLDGVKLWTTNGVVADLLVVMARVPASEGHRGGITAFVVESSSPGITVERRNAFMGLRGLENGVTRLHQVRVPVQNRIGKEGQGLKIALTTLNTGRLSLPAVCAGAAKWSLKIAREWSTAREQWGR
;
A
#
# COMPACT_ATOMS: atom_id res chain seq x y z
N MET A 1 16.37 23.98 -31.99
CA MET A 1 17.47 24.14 -31.03
C MET A 1 16.88 24.86 -29.84
N THR A 2 16.44 24.11 -28.85
CA THR A 2 15.88 24.63 -27.58
C THR A 2 17.00 24.56 -26.53
N ALA A 3 17.28 25.69 -25.90
CA ALA A 3 18.34 25.87 -24.90
C ALA A 3 18.11 24.97 -23.68
N VAL A 4 19.15 24.25 -23.28
CA VAL A 4 19.18 23.45 -22.05
C VAL A 4 19.40 24.41 -20.89
N ASP A 5 18.53 24.35 -19.88
CA ASP A 5 18.64 25.13 -18.64
C ASP A 5 19.85 24.64 -17.82
N PRO A 6 20.86 25.50 -17.54
CA PRO A 6 22.10 25.11 -16.87
C PRO A 6 21.96 24.96 -15.34
N THR A 7 20.77 25.13 -14.76
CA THR A 7 20.56 25.05 -13.30
C THR A 7 19.99 23.72 -12.80
N ARG A 8 19.73 22.77 -13.70
CA ARG A 8 19.24 21.44 -13.35
C ARG A 8 20.41 20.53 -13.00
N THR A 9 20.75 20.43 -11.71
CA THR A 9 21.64 19.37 -11.21
C THR A 9 20.95 18.03 -11.41
N GLU A 10 21.50 17.20 -12.31
CA GLU A 10 21.10 15.80 -12.41
C GLU A 10 21.33 15.09 -11.09
N PRO A 11 20.45 14.16 -10.67
CA PRO A 11 20.71 13.37 -9.48
C PRO A 11 22.00 12.60 -9.66
N VAL A 12 22.96 12.80 -8.78
CA VAL A 12 24.22 12.07 -8.75
C VAL A 12 23.89 10.59 -8.54
N ILE A 13 24.03 9.80 -9.59
CA ILE A 13 23.99 8.33 -9.48
C ILE A 13 25.31 7.94 -8.83
N VAL A 14 25.30 7.71 -7.52
CA VAL A 14 26.43 7.14 -6.79
C VAL A 14 26.62 5.70 -7.27
N PRO A 15 27.81 5.30 -7.74
CA PRO A 15 28.06 3.93 -8.16
C PRO A 15 27.87 2.94 -7.01
N PRO A 16 27.52 1.66 -7.27
CA PRO A 16 27.19 0.66 -6.25
C PRO A 16 28.35 0.26 -5.30
N GLU A 17 29.55 0.79 -5.47
CA GLU A 17 30.73 0.42 -4.67
C GLU A 17 30.78 1.04 -3.26
N SER A 18 29.89 1.93 -2.88
CA SER A 18 29.82 2.51 -1.54
C SER A 18 28.65 2.01 -0.68
N ALA A 19 27.99 0.92 -1.07
CA ALA A 19 27.01 0.29 -0.20
C ALA A 19 27.75 -0.32 1.02
N VAL A 20 27.79 0.44 2.13
CA VAL A 20 28.14 -0.13 3.44
C VAL A 20 27.26 -1.36 3.65
N PRO A 21 27.83 -2.54 3.87
CA PRO A 21 27.00 -3.70 4.12
C PRO A 21 26.12 -3.41 5.33
N VAL A 22 24.80 -3.44 5.13
CA VAL A 22 23.84 -3.34 6.24
C VAL A 22 23.93 -4.66 7.00
N VAL A 23 24.93 -4.78 7.86
CA VAL A 23 25.03 -5.91 8.77
C VAL A 23 23.95 -5.70 9.82
N SER A 24 22.91 -6.51 9.74
CA SER A 24 21.91 -6.58 10.80
C SER A 24 22.60 -7.11 12.07
N PRO A 25 22.57 -6.41 13.23
CA PRO A 25 23.20 -6.89 14.47
C PRO A 25 22.41 -8.01 15.14
N ALA A 26 21.46 -8.61 14.45
CA ALA A 26 20.67 -9.71 14.99
C ALA A 26 21.36 -11.03 14.70
N GLY A 27 21.96 -11.62 15.72
CA GLY A 27 22.35 -13.04 15.70
C GLY A 27 21.19 -13.91 15.20
N GLU A 28 21.52 -15.05 14.57
CA GLU A 28 20.59 -16.00 14.01
C GLU A 28 19.45 -16.32 14.99
N ARG A 29 18.30 -15.67 14.81
CA ARG A 29 17.10 -16.03 15.55
C ARG A 29 16.33 -17.04 14.71
N HIS A 30 16.42 -18.30 15.10
CA HIS A 30 15.45 -19.29 14.62
C HIS A 30 14.06 -18.90 15.10
N VAL A 31 13.23 -18.41 14.18
CA VAL A 31 11.78 -18.39 14.41
C VAL A 31 11.28 -19.78 14.07
N ASP A 32 10.61 -20.41 15.02
CA ASP A 32 9.99 -21.72 14.83
C ASP A 32 8.99 -21.62 13.66
N ALA A 33 9.15 -22.52 12.69
CA ALA A 33 8.24 -22.60 11.52
C ALA A 33 6.78 -22.80 11.94
N ASP A 34 6.53 -23.44 13.07
CA ASP A 34 5.20 -23.64 13.63
C ASP A 34 4.64 -22.34 14.24
N GLU A 35 5.48 -21.47 14.79
CA GLU A 35 5.05 -20.14 15.24
C GLU A 35 4.67 -19.27 14.05
N ALA A 36 5.48 -19.22 13.00
CA ALA A 36 5.19 -18.49 11.78
C ALA A 36 3.88 -18.99 11.13
N ARG A 37 3.68 -20.30 11.09
CA ARG A 37 2.45 -20.92 10.60
C ARG A 37 1.25 -20.57 11.47
N ARG A 38 1.34 -20.65 12.78
CA ARG A 38 0.27 -20.28 13.72
C ARG A 38 -0.14 -18.82 13.56
N VAL A 39 0.81 -17.91 13.37
CA VAL A 39 0.51 -16.50 13.14
C VAL A 39 -0.17 -16.29 11.79
N ALA A 40 0.29 -16.97 10.73
CA ALA A 40 -0.35 -16.91 9.42
C ALA A 40 -1.78 -17.47 9.46
N GLU A 41 -2.01 -18.54 10.21
CA GLU A 41 -3.35 -19.10 10.42
C GLU A 41 -4.25 -18.20 11.26
N ALA A 42 -3.71 -17.55 12.30
CA ALA A 42 -4.46 -16.59 13.11
C ALA A 42 -4.83 -15.31 12.34
N ALA A 43 -4.14 -15.00 11.24
CA ALA A 43 -4.46 -13.89 10.35
C ALA A 43 -5.49 -14.26 9.28
N ARG A 44 -5.91 -15.54 9.20
CA ARG A 44 -6.99 -15.95 8.29
C ARG A 44 -8.31 -15.34 8.74
N GLU A 45 -9.10 -14.94 7.75
CA GLU A 45 -10.47 -14.45 8.00
C GLU A 45 -11.33 -15.59 8.54
N THR A 46 -11.72 -15.52 9.79
CA THR A 46 -12.53 -16.54 10.47
C THR A 46 -14.03 -16.34 10.25
N GLN A 47 -14.43 -15.21 9.68
CA GLN A 47 -15.85 -14.90 9.45
C GLN A 47 -16.38 -15.42 8.11
N TRP A 48 -15.52 -16.00 7.28
CA TRP A 48 -15.94 -16.58 6.02
C TRP A 48 -16.77 -17.84 6.22
N ARG A 49 -18.04 -17.74 5.85
CA ARG A 49 -19.00 -18.86 5.96
C ARG A 49 -18.99 -19.79 4.74
N LYS A 50 -18.45 -19.33 3.62
CA LYS A 50 -18.36 -20.08 2.37
C LYS A 50 -16.93 -20.50 2.09
N PRO A 51 -16.70 -21.64 1.42
CA PRO A 51 -15.37 -22.02 0.98
C PRO A 51 -14.80 -21.02 -0.02
N SER A 52 -13.48 -20.96 -0.13
CA SER A 52 -12.80 -20.12 -1.13
C SER A 52 -12.97 -20.72 -2.53
N PHE A 53 -13.47 -19.95 -3.49
CA PHE A 53 -13.56 -20.38 -4.89
C PHE A 53 -12.19 -20.82 -5.44
N GLY A 54 -11.14 -20.03 -5.18
CA GLY A 54 -9.78 -20.37 -5.62
C GLY A 54 -9.31 -21.70 -5.05
N LYS A 55 -9.52 -21.93 -3.73
CA LYS A 55 -9.16 -23.21 -3.10
C LYS A 55 -9.91 -24.39 -3.74
N GLU A 56 -11.22 -24.28 -3.95
CA GLU A 56 -12.02 -25.33 -4.57
C GLU A 56 -11.54 -25.59 -6.00
N LEU A 57 -11.22 -24.54 -6.77
CA LEU A 57 -10.67 -24.68 -8.13
C LEU A 57 -9.34 -25.45 -8.14
N PHE A 58 -8.40 -25.11 -7.23
CA PHE A 58 -7.13 -25.84 -7.10
C PHE A 58 -7.31 -27.30 -6.65
N LEU A 59 -8.39 -27.61 -5.95
CA LEU A 59 -8.76 -28.98 -5.58
C LEU A 59 -9.52 -29.72 -6.69
N GLY A 60 -9.61 -29.15 -7.90
CA GLY A 60 -10.33 -29.72 -9.03
C GLY A 60 -11.87 -29.63 -8.95
N ARG A 61 -12.39 -28.81 -8.05
CA ARG A 61 -13.83 -28.63 -7.84
C ARG A 61 -14.28 -27.25 -8.34
N PHE A 62 -14.93 -27.22 -9.50
CA PHE A 62 -15.50 -25.97 -10.02
C PHE A 62 -16.81 -25.62 -9.33
N ARG A 63 -16.81 -24.57 -8.51
CA ARG A 63 -17.96 -24.12 -7.71
C ARG A 63 -18.45 -22.76 -8.23
N LEU A 64 -19.24 -22.80 -9.33
CA LEU A 64 -19.82 -21.59 -9.94
C LEU A 64 -20.69 -20.82 -8.95
N ASP A 65 -21.38 -21.50 -8.03
CA ASP A 65 -22.24 -20.90 -7.00
C ASP A 65 -21.50 -19.95 -6.03
N LEU A 66 -20.17 -20.03 -5.97
CA LEU A 66 -19.35 -19.14 -5.15
C LEU A 66 -19.04 -17.78 -5.83
N VAL A 67 -19.18 -17.71 -7.15
CA VAL A 67 -18.86 -16.50 -7.94
C VAL A 67 -20.03 -15.98 -8.78
N HIS A 68 -21.09 -16.76 -8.92
CA HIS A 68 -22.28 -16.39 -9.68
C HIS A 68 -23.57 -16.80 -8.94
N PRO A 69 -24.60 -15.93 -8.84
CA PRO A 69 -24.64 -14.55 -9.32
C PRO A 69 -23.71 -13.63 -8.49
N HIS A 70 -23.14 -12.63 -9.15
CA HIS A 70 -22.34 -11.64 -8.44
C HIS A 70 -23.16 -10.91 -7.38
N PRO A 71 -22.60 -10.65 -6.17
CA PRO A 71 -23.24 -9.81 -5.18
C PRO A 71 -23.54 -8.43 -5.78
N ARG A 72 -24.79 -7.98 -5.66
CA ARG A 72 -25.17 -6.64 -6.09
C ARG A 72 -25.15 -5.70 -4.89
N PRO A 73 -24.43 -4.56 -4.95
CA PRO A 73 -24.57 -3.51 -3.98
C PRO A 73 -26.03 -3.00 -3.94
N ASP A 74 -26.45 -2.49 -2.78
CA ASP A 74 -27.72 -1.79 -2.68
C ASP A 74 -27.77 -0.56 -3.59
N ASP A 75 -28.96 0.00 -3.80
CA ASP A 75 -29.18 1.09 -4.76
C ASP A 75 -28.42 2.37 -4.38
N ALA A 76 -28.31 2.67 -3.08
CA ALA A 76 -27.58 3.86 -2.61
C ALA A 76 -26.07 3.72 -2.83
N ALA A 77 -25.51 2.55 -2.52
CA ALA A 77 -24.10 2.24 -2.77
C ALA A 77 -23.80 2.20 -4.27
N ARG A 78 -24.76 1.71 -5.09
CA ARG A 78 -24.65 1.71 -6.54
C ARG A 78 -24.64 3.13 -7.08
N ALA A 79 -25.58 3.97 -6.70
CA ALA A 79 -25.67 5.36 -7.17
C ALA A 79 -24.38 6.13 -6.84
N ARG A 80 -23.91 6.07 -5.60
CA ARG A 80 -22.65 6.69 -5.15
C ARG A 80 -21.44 6.18 -5.93
N GLY A 81 -21.40 4.87 -6.17
CA GLY A 81 -20.31 4.25 -6.91
C GLY A 81 -20.28 4.65 -8.39
N GLU A 82 -21.41 4.69 -9.06
CA GLU A 82 -21.49 5.12 -10.47
C GLU A 82 -21.19 6.61 -10.63
N GLU A 83 -21.68 7.45 -9.72
CA GLU A 83 -21.34 8.88 -9.71
C GLU A 83 -19.83 9.08 -9.57
N PHE A 84 -19.20 8.43 -8.59
CA PHE A 84 -17.76 8.53 -8.39
C PHE A 84 -16.99 8.03 -9.62
N LEU A 85 -17.36 6.89 -10.20
CA LEU A 85 -16.73 6.35 -11.41
C LEU A 85 -16.88 7.30 -12.62
N GLY A 86 -17.99 7.98 -12.75
CA GLY A 86 -18.21 9.00 -13.80
C GLY A 86 -17.19 10.13 -13.67
N ARG A 87 -17.06 10.71 -12.48
CA ARG A 87 -16.09 11.78 -12.18
C ARG A 87 -14.63 11.30 -12.34
N LEU A 88 -14.32 10.10 -11.88
CA LEU A 88 -12.97 9.52 -12.01
C LEU A 88 -12.61 9.28 -13.48
N ARG A 89 -13.56 8.80 -14.29
CA ARG A 89 -13.35 8.59 -15.74
C ARG A 89 -13.05 9.89 -16.47
N GLU A 90 -13.78 10.93 -16.16
CA GLU A 90 -13.55 12.25 -16.74
C GLU A 90 -12.19 12.80 -16.32
N PHE A 91 -11.83 12.67 -15.05
CA PHE A 91 -10.51 13.05 -14.56
C PHE A 91 -9.40 12.29 -15.29
N CYS A 92 -9.51 10.97 -15.40
CA CYS A 92 -8.52 10.14 -16.09
C CYS A 92 -8.35 10.58 -17.56
N ARG A 93 -9.46 10.90 -18.23
CA ARG A 93 -9.44 11.29 -19.65
C ARG A 93 -8.81 12.66 -19.88
N THR A 94 -9.00 13.61 -18.97
CA THR A 94 -8.64 15.02 -19.16
C THR A 94 -7.37 15.46 -18.46
N ARG A 95 -6.94 14.74 -17.42
CA ARG A 95 -5.86 15.19 -16.53
C ARG A 95 -4.67 14.25 -16.47
N ILE A 96 -4.78 13.01 -16.94
CA ILE A 96 -3.70 12.04 -16.88
C ILE A 96 -3.09 11.86 -18.27
N ASP A 97 -1.84 12.29 -18.40
CA ASP A 97 -1.00 11.98 -19.56
C ASP A 97 -0.04 10.85 -19.19
N ASN A 98 -0.32 9.65 -19.70
CA ASN A 98 0.49 8.47 -19.44
C ASN A 98 1.91 8.61 -20.00
N ALA A 99 2.09 9.28 -21.14
CA ALA A 99 3.40 9.45 -21.75
C ALA A 99 4.32 10.34 -20.90
N VAL A 100 3.77 11.36 -20.25
CA VAL A 100 4.49 12.21 -19.30
C VAL A 100 4.93 11.39 -18.07
N ILE A 101 4.04 10.60 -17.48
CA ILE A 101 4.37 9.77 -16.31
C ILE A 101 5.46 8.75 -16.64
N GLU A 102 5.36 8.08 -17.78
CA GLU A 102 6.38 7.09 -18.20
C GLU A 102 7.72 7.72 -18.57
N ARG A 103 7.72 8.89 -19.21
CA ARG A 103 8.94 9.63 -19.53
C ARG A 103 9.66 10.12 -18.28
N ASP A 104 8.91 10.81 -17.40
CA ASP A 104 9.47 11.51 -16.23
C ASP A 104 9.63 10.59 -15.02
N ALA A 105 9.13 9.35 -15.11
CA ALA A 105 9.11 8.37 -14.04
C ALA A 105 8.50 8.92 -12.73
N ARG A 106 7.51 9.81 -12.85
CA ARG A 106 6.84 10.49 -11.73
C ARG A 106 5.40 10.80 -12.10
N ILE A 107 4.49 10.67 -11.13
CA ILE A 107 3.13 11.19 -11.26
C ILE A 107 3.18 12.69 -10.97
N PRO A 108 2.69 13.57 -11.88
CA PRO A 108 2.70 15.02 -11.65
C PRO A 108 1.92 15.44 -10.40
N ASP A 109 2.38 16.48 -9.71
CA ASP A 109 1.79 16.94 -8.45
C ASP A 109 0.36 17.45 -8.61
N ASP A 110 0.03 18.02 -9.76
CA ASP A 110 -1.34 18.45 -10.09
C ASP A 110 -2.29 17.26 -10.28
N VAL A 111 -1.79 16.13 -10.79
CA VAL A 111 -2.55 14.87 -10.85
C VAL A 111 -2.82 14.33 -9.45
N ILE A 112 -1.81 14.33 -8.57
CA ILE A 112 -1.98 13.92 -7.16
C ILE A 112 -2.99 14.82 -6.45
N THR A 113 -2.85 16.14 -6.60
CA THR A 113 -3.75 17.13 -6.02
C THR A 113 -5.18 16.96 -6.54
N GLY A 114 -5.33 16.74 -7.84
CA GLY A 114 -6.64 16.48 -8.45
C GLY A 114 -7.28 15.18 -7.97
N LEU A 115 -6.51 14.12 -7.80
CA LEU A 115 -7.00 12.85 -7.23
C LEU A 115 -7.43 13.01 -5.76
N LYS A 116 -6.69 13.80 -4.95
CA LYS A 116 -7.09 14.16 -3.58
C LYS A 116 -8.41 14.94 -3.58
N ALA A 117 -8.53 15.97 -4.40
CA ALA A 117 -9.74 16.80 -4.53
C ALA A 117 -10.95 15.98 -5.00
N LEU A 118 -10.73 15.01 -5.88
CA LEU A 118 -11.78 14.08 -6.34
C LEU A 118 -12.27 13.14 -5.24
N GLY A 119 -11.49 12.92 -4.19
CA GLY A 119 -11.74 11.96 -3.13
C GLY A 119 -11.18 10.57 -3.41
N ALA A 120 -10.28 10.43 -4.41
CA ALA A 120 -9.73 9.13 -4.79
C ALA A 120 -8.86 8.49 -3.70
N PHE A 121 -8.28 9.27 -2.79
CA PHE A 121 -7.55 8.76 -1.63
C PHE A 121 -8.49 8.22 -0.53
N GLY A 122 -9.74 8.68 -0.48
CA GLY A 122 -10.75 8.27 0.51
C GLY A 122 -11.77 7.25 0.00
N MET A 123 -11.55 6.57 -1.11
CA MET A 123 -12.54 5.68 -1.72
C MET A 123 -13.11 4.63 -0.74
N LYS A 124 -12.27 4.02 0.10
CA LYS A 124 -12.67 2.98 1.09
C LYS A 124 -12.90 3.53 2.49
N ILE A 125 -12.60 4.77 2.75
CA ILE A 125 -12.81 5.42 4.03
C ILE A 125 -14.30 5.78 4.13
N ASP A 126 -14.90 5.49 5.29
CA ASP A 126 -16.33 5.71 5.50
C ASP A 126 -16.67 7.21 5.45
N THR A 127 -17.89 7.52 5.07
CA THR A 127 -18.33 8.92 4.86
C THR A 127 -18.30 9.75 6.14
N GLU A 128 -18.47 9.13 7.30
CA GLU A 128 -18.34 9.80 8.61
C GLU A 128 -16.94 10.39 8.86
N TYR A 129 -15.90 9.79 8.23
CA TYR A 129 -14.52 10.28 8.28
C TYR A 129 -14.14 11.08 7.01
N GLY A 130 -15.11 11.51 6.23
CA GLY A 130 -14.90 12.35 5.04
C GLY A 130 -14.43 11.59 3.80
N GLY A 131 -14.48 10.26 3.81
CA GLY A 131 -14.24 9.41 2.65
C GLY A 131 -15.46 9.28 1.72
N VAL A 132 -15.30 8.53 0.63
CA VAL A 132 -16.37 8.25 -0.34
C VAL A 132 -17.25 7.08 0.09
N GLY A 133 -16.73 6.17 0.94
CA GLY A 133 -17.46 5.01 1.43
C GLY A 133 -17.86 4.02 0.33
N LEU A 134 -16.99 3.77 -0.65
CA LEU A 134 -17.27 2.80 -1.70
C LEU A 134 -17.27 1.37 -1.17
N THR A 135 -18.19 0.56 -1.70
CA THR A 135 -18.12 -0.89 -1.51
C THR A 135 -16.88 -1.46 -2.22
N GLN A 136 -16.44 -2.66 -1.84
CA GLN A 136 -15.30 -3.33 -2.48
C GLN A 136 -15.49 -3.49 -3.99
N VAL A 137 -16.72 -3.70 -4.45
CA VAL A 137 -17.04 -3.81 -5.89
C VAL A 137 -16.71 -2.52 -6.62
N TYR A 138 -17.16 -1.37 -6.11
CA TYR A 138 -16.93 -0.07 -6.74
C TYR A 138 -15.50 0.41 -6.58
N TYR A 139 -14.87 0.10 -5.46
CA TYR A 139 -13.44 0.33 -5.29
C TYR A 139 -12.60 -0.43 -6.33
N ASN A 140 -12.91 -1.72 -6.56
CA ASN A 140 -12.24 -2.51 -7.59
C ASN A 140 -12.50 -1.97 -9.00
N LYS A 141 -13.74 -1.53 -9.30
CA LYS A 141 -14.04 -0.86 -10.58
C LYS A 141 -13.23 0.43 -10.77
N ALA A 142 -13.07 1.23 -9.71
CA ALA A 142 -12.26 2.43 -9.74
C ALA A 142 -10.77 2.12 -9.99
N LEU A 143 -10.22 1.14 -9.28
CA LEU A 143 -8.84 0.69 -9.49
C LEU A 143 -8.62 0.09 -10.88
N MET A 144 -9.59 -0.66 -11.40
CA MET A 144 -9.55 -1.19 -12.78
C MET A 144 -9.52 -0.06 -13.80
N LEU A 145 -10.32 0.98 -13.60
CA LEU A 145 -10.35 2.17 -14.48
C LEU A 145 -8.97 2.89 -14.44
N VAL A 146 -8.45 3.19 -13.27
CA VAL A 146 -7.14 3.89 -13.15
C VAL A 146 -6.02 3.02 -13.70
N GLY A 147 -6.03 1.72 -13.40
CA GLY A 147 -5.05 0.76 -13.90
C GLY A 147 -5.06 0.58 -15.41
N SER A 148 -6.20 0.84 -16.08
CA SER A 148 -6.26 0.86 -17.55
C SER A 148 -5.63 2.11 -18.17
N VAL A 149 -5.46 3.18 -17.38
CA VAL A 149 -4.82 4.44 -17.82
C VAL A 149 -3.33 4.45 -17.45
N ASN A 150 -3.05 4.32 -16.15
CA ASN A 150 -1.69 4.19 -15.65
C ASN A 150 -1.66 3.30 -14.39
N PRO A 151 -1.01 2.12 -14.45
CA PRO A 151 -0.97 1.20 -13.32
C PRO A 151 -0.20 1.71 -12.10
N ALA A 152 0.73 2.68 -12.25
CA ALA A 152 1.42 3.29 -11.11
C ALA A 152 0.45 4.09 -10.24
N ILE A 153 -0.53 4.80 -10.83
CA ILE A 153 -1.58 5.49 -10.07
C ILE A 153 -2.47 4.47 -9.36
N GLY A 154 -2.81 3.36 -10.02
CA GLY A 154 -3.54 2.26 -9.39
C GLY A 154 -2.81 1.69 -8.18
N ALA A 155 -1.50 1.48 -8.29
CA ALA A 155 -0.65 0.99 -7.20
C ALA A 155 -0.53 2.01 -6.05
N LEU A 156 -0.34 3.31 -6.37
CA LEU A 156 -0.34 4.40 -5.38
C LEU A 156 -1.61 4.38 -4.52
N LEU A 157 -2.79 4.42 -5.17
CA LEU A 157 -4.08 4.47 -4.50
C LEU A 157 -4.38 3.18 -3.73
N SER A 158 -4.02 2.02 -4.28
CA SER A 158 -4.21 0.73 -3.62
C SER A 158 -3.31 0.59 -2.40
N ALA A 159 -2.03 0.95 -2.50
CA ALA A 159 -1.11 0.90 -1.37
C ALA A 159 -1.57 1.83 -0.25
N HIS A 160 -2.00 3.04 -0.57
CA HIS A 160 -2.52 3.98 0.42
C HIS A 160 -3.73 3.43 1.17
N GLN A 161 -4.77 2.93 0.46
CA GLN A 161 -6.06 2.60 1.07
C GLN A 161 -6.21 1.17 1.54
N SER A 162 -5.49 0.23 0.92
CA SER A 162 -5.68 -1.20 1.20
C SER A 162 -4.67 -1.76 2.19
N ILE A 163 -3.49 -1.13 2.33
CA ILE A 163 -2.44 -1.57 3.24
C ILE A 163 -1.84 -0.44 4.08
N GLY A 164 -1.90 0.80 3.60
CA GLY A 164 -1.46 1.99 4.35
C GLY A 164 -2.28 2.23 5.63
N VAL A 165 -2.13 3.40 6.23
CA VAL A 165 -2.75 3.75 7.52
C VAL A 165 -4.27 3.53 7.58
N PRO A 166 -5.07 3.83 6.53
CA PRO A 166 -6.52 3.68 6.60
C PRO A 166 -6.98 2.27 6.97
N GLN A 167 -6.38 1.25 6.38
CA GLN A 167 -6.89 -0.12 6.55
C GLN A 167 -6.64 -0.69 7.95
N PRO A 168 -5.42 -0.69 8.52
CA PRO A 168 -5.19 -1.18 9.87
C PRO A 168 -5.89 -0.30 10.93
N ILE A 169 -6.00 1.00 10.74
CA ILE A 169 -6.75 1.88 11.65
C ILE A 169 -8.24 1.57 11.60
N LYS A 170 -8.83 1.37 10.44
CA LYS A 170 -10.24 0.96 10.30
C LYS A 170 -10.52 -0.34 11.06
N MET A 171 -9.62 -1.32 10.97
CA MET A 171 -9.83 -2.67 11.54
C MET A 171 -9.44 -2.78 13.00
N PHE A 172 -8.37 -2.12 13.43
CA PHE A 172 -7.74 -2.35 14.75
C PHE A 172 -7.51 -1.07 15.54
N GLY A 173 -7.72 0.09 14.95
CA GLY A 173 -7.54 1.39 15.62
C GLY A 173 -8.61 1.69 16.65
N THR A 174 -8.25 2.50 17.64
CA THR A 174 -9.19 3.05 18.61
C THR A 174 -10.13 4.09 17.97
N PRO A 175 -11.25 4.44 18.60
CA PRO A 175 -12.10 5.53 18.11
C PRO A 175 -11.35 6.86 17.92
N GLU A 176 -10.40 7.16 18.80
CA GLU A 176 -9.53 8.35 18.74
C GLU A 176 -8.64 8.32 17.49
N GLN A 177 -7.92 7.20 17.28
CA GLN A 177 -7.09 7.00 16.10
C GLN A 177 -7.90 7.11 14.80
N LYS A 178 -9.13 6.56 14.78
CA LYS A 178 -10.01 6.68 13.60
C LYS A 178 -10.39 8.13 13.32
N ARG A 179 -10.75 8.90 14.35
CA ARG A 179 -11.10 10.33 14.20
C ARG A 179 -9.90 11.18 13.78
N GLU A 180 -8.70 10.82 14.20
CA GLU A 180 -7.48 11.55 13.88
C GLU A 180 -6.98 11.24 12.47
N TYR A 181 -6.78 9.95 12.15
CA TYR A 181 -6.04 9.57 10.95
C TYR A 181 -6.91 9.36 9.71
N LEU A 182 -8.15 8.88 9.85
CA LEU A 182 -8.97 8.58 8.66
C LEU A 182 -9.35 9.82 7.86
N PRO A 183 -9.74 10.98 8.48
CA PRO A 183 -10.03 12.19 7.70
C PRO A 183 -8.79 12.75 6.98
N ARG A 184 -7.62 12.67 7.58
CA ARG A 184 -6.34 13.07 6.98
C ARG A 184 -6.05 12.21 5.76
N CYS A 185 -6.10 10.89 5.92
CA CYS A 185 -5.90 9.95 4.82
C CYS A 185 -6.94 10.07 3.71
N ALA A 186 -8.18 10.50 4.02
CA ALA A 186 -9.20 10.68 3.01
C ALA A 186 -8.94 11.88 2.08
N ARG A 187 -8.20 12.90 2.54
CA ARG A 187 -8.15 14.21 1.85
C ARG A 187 -6.75 14.74 1.60
N THR A 188 -5.87 14.67 2.59
CA THR A 188 -4.59 15.41 2.58
C THR A 188 -3.38 14.50 2.55
N ASP A 189 -3.36 13.45 3.35
CA ASP A 189 -2.17 12.67 3.63
C ASP A 189 -2.07 11.43 2.76
N ILE A 190 -0.88 11.18 2.26
CA ILE A 190 -0.52 9.91 1.62
C ILE A 190 0.04 9.00 2.70
N SER A 191 -0.28 7.71 2.63
CA SER A 191 0.25 6.75 3.60
C SER A 191 1.01 5.61 2.96
N ALA A 192 1.96 5.04 3.72
CA ALA A 192 2.78 3.92 3.33
C ALA A 192 2.79 2.83 4.41
N PHE A 193 3.21 1.61 4.01
CA PHE A 193 3.25 0.43 4.86
C PHE A 193 4.67 -0.15 4.89
N LEU A 194 5.30 -0.14 6.06
CA LEU A 194 6.70 -0.46 6.29
C LEU A 194 6.83 -1.81 7.02
N LEU A 195 6.95 -2.90 6.26
CA LEU A 195 7.11 -4.25 6.78
C LEU A 195 8.45 -4.86 6.37
N THR A 196 8.74 -4.89 5.07
CA THR A 196 9.89 -5.56 4.47
C THR A 196 11.21 -4.91 4.89
N GLU A 197 12.23 -5.73 5.14
CA GLU A 197 13.59 -5.33 5.53
C GLU A 197 14.63 -6.00 4.62
N PRO A 198 15.93 -5.61 4.68
CA PRO A 198 16.96 -6.19 3.82
C PRO A 198 16.97 -7.72 3.80
N ASP A 199 16.87 -8.36 4.96
CA ASP A 199 16.92 -9.82 5.11
C ASP A 199 15.54 -10.44 5.38
N VAL A 200 14.46 -9.67 5.30
CA VAL A 200 13.11 -10.08 5.71
C VAL A 200 12.09 -9.71 4.66
N GLY A 201 11.79 -10.65 3.77
CA GLY A 201 10.76 -10.52 2.74
C GLY A 201 9.63 -11.53 2.93
N SER A 202 9.86 -12.77 2.49
CA SER A 202 8.85 -13.84 2.52
C SER A 202 8.52 -14.34 3.94
N ASP A 203 9.43 -14.14 4.88
CA ASP A 203 9.23 -14.50 6.30
C ASP A 203 9.25 -13.24 7.19
N PRO A 204 8.13 -12.52 7.30
CA PRO A 204 8.06 -11.29 8.09
C PRO A 204 8.15 -11.53 9.61
N ALA A 205 8.05 -12.76 10.08
CA ALA A 205 8.23 -13.08 11.49
C ALA A 205 9.66 -12.82 11.97
N ARG A 206 10.65 -12.80 11.08
CA ARG A 206 12.06 -12.52 11.37
C ARG A 206 12.42 -11.03 11.46
N LEU A 207 11.45 -10.15 11.33
CA LEU A 207 11.62 -8.69 11.36
C LEU A 207 12.57 -8.25 12.49
N ALA A 208 13.57 -7.43 12.12
CA ALA A 208 14.67 -6.98 12.97
C ALA A 208 14.50 -5.54 13.48
N THR A 209 13.72 -4.67 12.79
CA THR A 209 13.41 -3.33 13.30
C THR A 209 12.89 -3.40 14.72
N THR A 210 13.47 -2.62 15.63
CA THR A 210 13.11 -2.61 17.05
C THR A 210 12.23 -1.43 17.42
N ALA A 211 11.46 -1.58 18.49
CA ALA A 211 10.72 -0.52 19.15
C ALA A 211 10.91 -0.66 20.66
N VAL A 212 11.88 0.07 21.21
CA VAL A 212 12.23 0.01 22.63
C VAL A 212 11.37 0.98 23.40
N PRO A 213 10.62 0.53 24.44
CA PRO A 213 9.88 1.44 25.30
C PRO A 213 10.79 2.46 25.99
N THR A 214 10.35 3.70 26.10
CA THR A 214 11.06 4.73 26.88
C THR A 214 10.85 4.50 28.38
N GLU A 215 11.80 4.95 29.22
CA GLU A 215 11.74 4.80 30.67
C GLU A 215 10.47 5.41 31.30
N ASP A 216 9.97 6.48 30.72
CA ASP A 216 8.73 7.14 31.17
C ASP A 216 7.44 6.39 30.72
N GLY A 217 7.58 5.30 29.96
CA GLY A 217 6.45 4.49 29.44
C GLY A 217 5.54 5.21 28.46
N LYS A 218 5.89 6.42 27.99
CA LYS A 218 5.02 7.27 27.16
C LYS A 218 5.25 7.11 25.67
N ALA A 219 6.36 6.47 25.27
CA ALA A 219 6.71 6.31 23.86
C ALA A 219 7.54 5.04 23.63
N TYR A 220 7.82 4.79 22.34
CA TYR A 220 8.80 3.81 21.87
C TYR A 220 9.84 4.54 21.02
N LEU A 221 11.08 4.05 21.05
CA LEU A 221 12.16 4.47 20.16
C LEU A 221 12.32 3.39 19.08
N LEU A 222 12.10 3.76 17.84
CA LEU A 222 12.16 2.85 16.69
C LEU A 222 13.52 2.96 16.00
N ASP A 223 14.16 1.81 15.75
CA ASP A 223 15.40 1.69 14.98
C ASP A 223 15.31 0.57 13.95
N GLY A 224 15.72 0.83 12.70
CA GLY A 224 15.77 -0.17 11.65
C GLY A 224 15.77 0.40 10.25
N VAL A 225 15.75 -0.50 9.26
CA VAL A 225 15.70 -0.15 7.83
C VAL A 225 14.58 -0.89 7.15
N LYS A 226 13.76 -0.17 6.39
CA LYS A 226 12.63 -0.72 5.63
C LYS A 226 12.88 -0.59 4.13
N LEU A 227 12.59 -1.68 3.40
CA LEU A 227 12.77 -1.77 1.95
C LEU A 227 11.45 -1.84 1.21
N TRP A 228 11.50 -1.51 -0.06
CA TRP A 228 10.39 -1.69 -1.02
C TRP A 228 9.10 -1.02 -0.57
N THR A 229 9.23 0.12 0.13
CA THR A 229 8.09 0.83 0.68
C THR A 229 7.39 1.63 -0.41
N THR A 230 6.27 1.10 -0.90
CA THR A 230 5.40 1.82 -1.84
C THR A 230 4.81 3.05 -1.17
N ASN A 231 4.86 4.19 -1.85
CA ASN A 231 4.58 5.53 -1.37
C ASN A 231 5.57 6.06 -0.32
N GLY A 232 6.57 5.29 0.11
CA GLY A 232 7.47 5.64 1.21
C GLY A 232 8.29 6.92 1.00
N VAL A 233 8.48 7.34 -0.24
CA VAL A 233 9.22 8.57 -0.58
C VAL A 233 8.37 9.83 -0.36
N VAL A 234 7.05 9.72 -0.51
CA VAL A 234 6.10 10.87 -0.50
C VAL A 234 5.03 10.76 0.59
N ALA A 235 5.09 9.72 1.42
CA ALA A 235 4.08 9.51 2.45
C ALA A 235 4.21 10.53 3.57
N ASP A 236 3.07 11.00 4.06
CA ASP A 236 2.93 11.82 5.26
C ASP A 236 2.82 10.95 6.50
N LEU A 237 2.16 9.79 6.37
CA LEU A 237 1.90 8.83 7.44
C LEU A 237 2.43 7.44 7.10
N LEU A 238 3.06 6.78 8.07
CA LEU A 238 3.66 5.46 7.92
C LEU A 238 3.01 4.48 8.89
N VAL A 239 2.65 3.28 8.40
CA VAL A 239 2.45 2.13 9.29
C VAL A 239 3.75 1.38 9.40
N VAL A 240 4.33 1.35 10.58
CA VAL A 240 5.64 0.70 10.83
C VAL A 240 5.44 -0.53 11.68
N MET A 241 5.94 -1.66 11.21
CA MET A 241 6.07 -2.89 11.98
C MET A 241 7.44 -2.94 12.64
N ALA A 242 7.46 -3.04 13.97
CA ALA A 242 8.69 -3.12 14.75
C ALA A 242 8.54 -4.10 15.91
N ARG A 243 9.64 -4.70 16.36
CA ARG A 243 9.67 -5.64 17.46
C ARG A 243 9.87 -4.90 18.78
N VAL A 244 8.92 -5.05 19.68
CA VAL A 244 9.08 -4.65 21.07
C VAL A 244 9.84 -5.78 21.82
N PRO A 245 10.94 -5.50 22.53
CA PRO A 245 11.59 -6.50 23.39
C PRO A 245 10.65 -6.93 24.53
N ALA A 246 10.67 -8.21 24.87
CA ALA A 246 10.00 -8.68 26.09
C ALA A 246 10.77 -8.19 27.32
N SER A 247 10.07 -7.55 28.26
CA SER A 247 10.66 -7.03 29.50
C SER A 247 9.54 -6.87 30.55
N GLU A 248 9.90 -6.44 31.77
CA GLU A 248 8.89 -6.14 32.79
C GLU A 248 7.88 -5.11 32.27
N GLY A 249 6.59 -5.42 32.38
CA GLY A 249 5.48 -4.58 31.86
C GLY A 249 5.26 -4.68 30.36
N HIS A 250 6.11 -5.36 29.59
CA HIS A 250 6.00 -5.49 28.13
C HIS A 250 5.99 -6.95 27.68
N ARG A 251 4.88 -7.35 27.04
CA ARG A 251 4.76 -8.70 26.47
C ARG A 251 5.75 -8.96 25.35
N GLY A 252 6.18 -7.91 24.65
CA GLY A 252 7.05 -8.00 23.49
C GLY A 252 6.36 -8.49 22.21
N GLY A 253 7.16 -8.69 21.16
CA GLY A 253 6.74 -9.18 19.87
C GLY A 253 6.51 -8.07 18.82
N ILE A 254 6.25 -8.49 17.59
CA ILE A 254 6.02 -7.55 16.48
C ILE A 254 4.76 -6.74 16.73
N THR A 255 4.90 -5.43 16.67
CA THR A 255 3.88 -4.44 17.03
C THR A 255 3.74 -3.44 15.90
N ALA A 256 2.55 -2.93 15.67
CA ALA A 256 2.24 -1.95 14.61
C ALA A 256 2.10 -0.55 15.19
N PHE A 257 2.66 0.44 14.49
CA PHE A 257 2.63 1.84 14.90
C PHE A 257 2.22 2.75 13.74
N VAL A 258 1.47 3.83 14.02
CA VAL A 258 1.36 4.96 13.10
C VAL A 258 2.47 5.95 13.43
N VAL A 259 3.21 6.35 12.41
CA VAL A 259 4.36 7.26 12.54
C VAL A 259 4.21 8.39 11.53
N GLU A 260 4.38 9.63 11.99
CA GLU A 260 4.50 10.80 11.10
C GLU A 260 5.83 10.71 10.35
N SER A 261 5.82 10.85 9.03
CA SER A 261 7.06 10.76 8.23
C SER A 261 8.03 11.91 8.52
N SER A 262 7.51 13.04 9.03
CA SER A 262 8.30 14.20 9.46
C SER A 262 8.96 14.02 10.84
N SER A 263 8.75 12.87 11.52
CA SER A 263 9.38 12.63 12.83
C SER A 263 10.89 12.65 12.73
N PRO A 264 11.60 13.29 13.68
CA PRO A 264 13.06 13.26 13.72
C PRO A 264 13.57 11.80 13.70
N GLY A 265 14.65 11.56 12.96
CA GLY A 265 15.27 10.22 12.82
C GLY A 265 14.73 9.39 11.65
N ILE A 266 13.77 9.88 10.87
CA ILE A 266 13.34 9.25 9.63
C ILE A 266 14.11 9.82 8.45
N THR A 267 14.67 8.92 7.63
CA THR A 267 15.39 9.31 6.40
C THR A 267 14.98 8.39 5.26
N VAL A 268 14.58 8.98 4.14
CA VAL A 268 14.45 8.26 2.87
C VAL A 268 15.84 8.20 2.24
N GLU A 269 16.47 7.02 2.30
CA GLU A 269 17.84 6.84 1.82
C GLU A 269 17.94 6.75 0.29
N ARG A 270 16.90 6.19 -0.31
CA ARG A 270 16.88 5.97 -1.76
C ARG A 270 15.46 5.83 -2.28
N ARG A 271 15.19 6.43 -3.44
CA ARG A 271 14.06 6.11 -4.29
C ARG A 271 14.44 4.95 -5.22
N ASN A 272 13.60 3.93 -5.31
CA ASN A 272 13.83 2.80 -6.19
C ASN A 272 13.33 3.13 -7.61
N ALA A 273 14.20 2.97 -8.61
CA ALA A 273 13.82 3.08 -10.01
C ALA A 273 13.37 1.72 -10.54
N PHE A 274 12.13 1.65 -11.03
CA PHE A 274 11.56 0.42 -11.56
C PHE A 274 11.55 0.42 -13.11
N MET A 275 11.63 -0.77 -13.68
CA MET A 275 11.44 -0.96 -15.12
C MET A 275 9.99 -0.70 -15.52
N GLY A 276 9.02 -1.21 -14.76
CA GLY A 276 7.59 -0.91 -14.85
C GLY A 276 7.10 -0.12 -13.65
N LEU A 277 5.87 0.41 -13.68
CA LEU A 277 5.32 1.28 -12.63
C LEU A 277 6.23 2.49 -12.34
N ARG A 278 6.76 3.10 -13.38
CA ARG A 278 7.85 4.08 -13.29
C ARG A 278 7.50 5.30 -12.43
N GLY A 279 6.23 5.71 -12.43
CA GLY A 279 5.74 6.82 -11.60
C GLY A 279 5.56 6.49 -10.11
N LEU A 280 5.87 5.27 -9.66
CA LEU A 280 5.66 4.87 -8.27
C LEU A 280 6.78 5.37 -7.37
N GLU A 281 6.40 6.04 -6.28
CA GLU A 281 7.32 6.56 -5.27
C GLU A 281 7.61 5.47 -4.21
N ASN A 282 8.49 4.55 -4.58
CA ASN A 282 8.94 3.44 -3.73
C ASN A 282 10.36 3.70 -3.23
N GLY A 283 10.65 3.39 -1.97
CA GLY A 283 11.93 3.75 -1.40
C GLY A 283 12.45 2.82 -0.32
N VAL A 284 13.65 3.16 0.14
CA VAL A 284 14.31 2.64 1.33
C VAL A 284 14.20 3.69 2.42
N THR A 285 13.67 3.31 3.57
CA THR A 285 13.44 4.21 4.71
C THR A 285 14.23 3.72 5.92
N ARG A 286 15.09 4.59 6.46
CA ARG A 286 15.79 4.37 7.72
C ARG A 286 15.05 5.03 8.86
N LEU A 287 14.98 4.32 9.97
CA LEU A 287 14.49 4.78 11.26
C LEU A 287 15.67 4.77 12.23
N HIS A 288 15.96 5.89 12.88
CA HIS A 288 17.01 6.02 13.88
C HIS A 288 16.49 6.80 15.09
N GLN A 289 16.31 6.09 16.21
CA GLN A 289 15.79 6.65 17.47
C GLN A 289 14.47 7.44 17.27
N VAL A 290 13.61 6.96 16.37
CA VAL A 290 12.34 7.64 16.08
C VAL A 290 11.40 7.49 17.27
N ARG A 291 11.10 8.61 17.93
CA ARG A 291 10.21 8.62 19.09
C ARG A 291 8.74 8.55 18.65
N VAL A 292 8.06 7.49 19.00
CA VAL A 292 6.65 7.24 18.67
C VAL A 292 5.83 7.15 19.94
N PRO A 293 4.84 8.02 20.15
CA PRO A 293 3.97 8.00 21.33
C PRO A 293 3.21 6.68 21.48
N VAL A 294 2.97 6.24 22.71
CA VAL A 294 2.27 4.97 23.00
C VAL A 294 0.86 4.92 22.40
N GLN A 295 0.19 6.05 22.30
CA GLN A 295 -1.14 6.16 21.68
C GLN A 295 -1.14 5.92 20.16
N ASN A 296 0.02 5.97 19.50
CA ASN A 296 0.17 5.67 18.08
C ASN A 296 0.33 4.16 17.81
N ARG A 297 0.37 3.33 18.84
CA ARG A 297 0.36 1.88 18.70
C ARG A 297 -1.01 1.41 18.20
N ILE A 298 -1.03 0.62 17.14
CA ILE A 298 -2.24 0.00 16.58
C ILE A 298 -2.46 -1.34 17.28
N GLY A 299 -3.61 -1.51 17.92
CA GLY A 299 -3.92 -2.73 18.67
C GLY A 299 -3.02 -2.92 19.90
N LYS A 300 -2.68 -4.17 20.21
CA LYS A 300 -1.85 -4.54 21.39
C LYS A 300 -0.43 -4.91 20.98
N GLU A 301 0.50 -4.84 21.91
CA GLU A 301 1.85 -5.38 21.71
C GLU A 301 1.80 -6.85 21.28
N GLY A 302 2.70 -7.21 20.36
CA GLY A 302 2.79 -8.54 19.77
C GLY A 302 1.71 -8.89 18.75
N GLN A 303 0.78 -7.97 18.44
CA GLN A 303 -0.27 -8.19 17.43
C GLN A 303 0.10 -7.69 16.03
N GLY A 304 1.24 -7.04 15.87
CA GLY A 304 1.63 -6.38 14.62
C GLY A 304 1.66 -7.31 13.41
N LEU A 305 2.18 -8.53 13.55
CA LEU A 305 2.22 -9.47 12.44
C LEU A 305 0.80 -9.92 12.00
N LYS A 306 -0.09 -10.17 12.96
CA LYS A 306 -1.50 -10.44 12.66
C LYS A 306 -2.15 -9.25 11.93
N ILE A 307 -1.92 -8.04 12.44
CA ILE A 307 -2.43 -6.79 11.82
C ILE A 307 -1.89 -6.67 10.38
N ALA A 308 -0.58 -6.86 10.20
CA ALA A 308 0.06 -6.79 8.89
C ALA A 308 -0.54 -7.77 7.88
N LEU A 309 -0.62 -9.06 8.23
CA LEU A 309 -1.11 -10.10 7.33
C LEU A 309 -2.60 -9.93 7.00
N THR A 310 -3.42 -9.55 7.99
CA THR A 310 -4.85 -9.26 7.78
C THR A 310 -5.04 -8.05 6.86
N THR A 311 -4.24 -7.00 7.05
CA THR A 311 -4.24 -5.80 6.20
C THR A 311 -3.82 -6.14 4.77
N LEU A 312 -2.75 -6.90 4.59
CA LEU A 312 -2.27 -7.35 3.28
C LEU A 312 -3.31 -8.16 2.51
N ASN A 313 -4.16 -8.94 3.18
CA ASN A 313 -5.24 -9.67 2.53
C ASN A 313 -6.23 -8.74 1.81
N THR A 314 -6.49 -7.55 2.38
CA THR A 314 -7.31 -6.52 1.72
C THR A 314 -6.63 -5.98 0.45
N GLY A 315 -5.32 -5.75 0.47
CA GLY A 315 -4.54 -5.35 -0.71
C GLY A 315 -4.60 -6.41 -1.82
N ARG A 316 -4.53 -7.69 -1.45
CA ARG A 316 -4.64 -8.81 -2.40
C ARG A 316 -6.00 -8.89 -3.11
N LEU A 317 -7.06 -8.34 -2.53
CA LEU A 317 -8.38 -8.24 -3.20
C LEU A 317 -8.44 -7.09 -4.22
N SER A 318 -7.53 -6.14 -4.15
CA SER A 318 -7.58 -4.88 -4.91
C SER A 318 -6.66 -4.88 -6.11
N LEU A 319 -5.41 -5.31 -5.96
CA LEU A 319 -4.43 -5.32 -7.05
C LEU A 319 -4.87 -6.10 -8.30
N PRO A 320 -5.55 -7.24 -8.19
CA PRO A 320 -6.08 -7.94 -9.38
C PRO A 320 -6.99 -7.08 -10.25
N ALA A 321 -7.69 -6.10 -9.66
CA ALA A 321 -8.51 -5.17 -10.44
C ALA A 321 -7.66 -4.23 -11.30
N VAL A 322 -6.54 -3.72 -10.77
CA VAL A 322 -5.55 -2.93 -11.55
C VAL A 322 -5.02 -3.76 -12.71
N CYS A 323 -4.58 -5.00 -12.43
CA CYS A 323 -4.07 -5.92 -13.45
C CYS A 323 -5.12 -6.23 -14.53
N ALA A 324 -6.37 -6.46 -14.14
CA ALA A 324 -7.48 -6.70 -15.08
C ALA A 324 -7.75 -5.48 -15.97
N GLY A 325 -7.62 -4.25 -15.44
CA GLY A 325 -7.73 -3.01 -16.19
C GLY A 325 -6.62 -2.88 -17.23
N ALA A 326 -5.38 -3.08 -16.83
CA ALA A 326 -4.23 -3.06 -17.73
C ALA A 326 -4.33 -4.13 -18.83
N ALA A 327 -4.72 -5.36 -18.48
CA ALA A 327 -4.91 -6.45 -19.44
C ALA A 327 -5.99 -6.14 -20.47
N LYS A 328 -7.14 -5.59 -20.06
CA LYS A 328 -8.21 -5.18 -20.98
C LYS A 328 -7.75 -4.09 -21.94
N TRP A 329 -6.97 -3.13 -21.45
CA TRP A 329 -6.43 -2.06 -22.27
C TRP A 329 -5.40 -2.59 -23.28
N SER A 330 -4.48 -3.45 -22.85
CA SER A 330 -3.51 -4.13 -23.73
C SER A 330 -4.21 -4.94 -24.81
N LEU A 331 -5.25 -5.68 -24.46
CA LEU A 331 -6.04 -6.44 -25.43
C LEU A 331 -6.74 -5.52 -26.46
N LYS A 332 -7.25 -4.37 -26.03
CA LYS A 332 -7.84 -3.37 -26.94
C LYS A 332 -6.81 -2.90 -27.96
N ILE A 333 -5.64 -2.47 -27.50
CA ILE A 333 -4.55 -2.00 -28.39
C ILE A 333 -4.13 -3.10 -29.36
N ALA A 334 -3.92 -4.33 -28.88
CA ALA A 334 -3.52 -5.45 -29.71
C ALA A 334 -4.56 -5.76 -30.80
N ARG A 335 -5.85 -5.70 -30.47
CA ARG A 335 -6.95 -5.87 -31.44
C ARG A 335 -6.97 -4.78 -32.48
N GLU A 336 -6.91 -3.51 -32.06
CA GLU A 336 -6.91 -2.36 -32.97
C GLU A 336 -5.73 -2.43 -33.94
N TRP A 337 -4.54 -2.75 -33.42
CA TRP A 337 -3.36 -2.91 -34.26
C TRP A 337 -3.47 -4.07 -35.25
N SER A 338 -3.86 -5.27 -34.79
CA SER A 338 -3.99 -6.44 -35.67
C SER A 338 -5.09 -6.27 -36.73
N THR A 339 -6.11 -5.46 -36.45
CA THR A 339 -7.17 -5.16 -37.42
C THR A 339 -6.71 -4.11 -38.46
N ALA A 340 -5.87 -3.15 -38.04
CA ALA A 340 -5.43 -2.05 -38.90
C ALA A 340 -4.20 -2.40 -39.74
N ARG A 341 -3.41 -3.41 -39.32
CA ARG A 341 -2.19 -3.79 -40.01
C ARG A 341 -2.47 -4.67 -41.22
N GLU A 342 -2.08 -4.22 -42.38
CA GLU A 342 -2.12 -4.98 -43.64
C GLU A 342 -0.75 -5.53 -44.01
N GLN A 343 -0.70 -6.81 -44.41
CA GLN A 343 0.49 -7.47 -44.96
C GLN A 343 0.07 -8.40 -46.08
N TRP A 344 0.84 -8.38 -47.19
CA TRP A 344 0.56 -9.19 -48.40
C TRP A 344 -0.87 -9.01 -48.96
N GLY A 345 -1.43 -7.79 -48.83
CA GLY A 345 -2.77 -7.46 -49.33
C GLY A 345 -3.91 -8.02 -48.51
N ARG A 346 -3.66 -8.38 -47.25
CA ARG A 346 -4.63 -8.86 -46.30
C ARG A 346 -4.45 -8.20 -44.96
#